data_49f7fef478000066d0bf012ea87a7893
#
_entry.id   49f7fef478000066d0bf012ea87a7893
#
_cell.length_a   1.000
_cell.length_b   1.000
_cell.length_c   1.000
_cell.angle_alpha   90.00
_cell.angle_beta   90.00
_cell.angle_gamma   90.00
#
_symmetry.space_group_name_H-M   'P 1'
#
loop_
_entity.id
_entity.type
_entity.pdbx_description
1 polymer ?
#
loop_
_entity_poly.entity_id
_entity_poly.type
_entity_poly.pdbx_seq_one_letter_code
_entity_poly.pdbx_strand_id
1 'polypeptide(L)'
;MSLFYKLNLPQDPLKRENLGSLIAKKKKYSTVEEDLETYLTSEILDIFKSINLRPRFVVYFGRLYAKQNEIQVHRDITYLDNQWKSIPCGINWELTPGDTLFEWYDTSKENEHLPDPEHALPLELNGAHYGHRANMDISAFTNIGSLNVKENQPYLFRTDIPHRVTYKTSSHNRVCISIRFNLNDVKSWEHALEVFDSLIIKD
;
A
#
# COMPACT_ATOMS: atom_id res chain seq x y z
N MET A 1 -3.37 -19.63 0.07
CA MET A 1 -3.49 -18.55 1.08
C MET A 1 -3.99 -17.32 0.36
N SER A 2 -4.95 -16.58 0.91
CA SER A 2 -5.49 -15.38 0.25
C SER A 2 -4.44 -14.26 0.20
N LEU A 3 -4.49 -13.43 -0.82
CA LEU A 3 -3.57 -12.33 -1.07
C LEU A 3 -4.13 -10.99 -0.57
N PHE A 4 -5.40 -10.98 -0.21
CA PHE A 4 -6.10 -9.81 0.29
C PHE A 4 -7.34 -10.23 1.09
N TYR A 5 -7.84 -9.29 1.90
CA TYR A 5 -9.11 -9.40 2.60
C TYR A 5 -9.83 -8.07 2.63
N LYS A 6 -11.15 -8.08 2.53
CA LYS A 6 -11.96 -6.90 2.82
C LYS A 6 -11.95 -6.63 4.31
N LEU A 7 -11.91 -5.37 4.68
CA LEU A 7 -11.95 -4.96 6.08
C LEU A 7 -13.25 -4.24 6.41
N ASN A 8 -13.73 -4.50 7.61
CA ASN A 8 -14.81 -3.74 8.24
C ASN A 8 -14.25 -2.49 8.91
N LEU A 9 -13.94 -1.48 8.11
CA LEU A 9 -13.42 -0.19 8.52
C LEU A 9 -14.29 0.93 7.94
N PRO A 10 -14.26 2.14 8.51
CA PRO A 10 -14.93 3.31 7.95
C PRO A 10 -14.56 3.52 6.48
N GLN A 11 -15.52 3.96 5.68
CA GLN A 11 -15.31 4.18 4.24
C GLN A 11 -14.36 5.34 3.95
N ASP A 12 -14.32 6.32 4.84
CA ASP A 12 -13.48 7.51 4.70
C ASP A 12 -12.49 7.60 5.87
N PRO A 13 -11.23 7.19 5.66
CA PRO A 13 -10.23 7.19 6.72
C PRO A 13 -9.60 8.57 6.97
N LEU A 14 -9.83 9.54 6.07
CA LEU A 14 -9.21 10.86 6.15
C LEU A 14 -10.19 11.95 6.57
N LYS A 15 -9.65 12.93 7.27
CA LYS A 15 -10.31 14.22 7.50
C LYS A 15 -10.35 14.99 6.19
N ARG A 16 -11.55 15.21 5.64
CA ARG A 16 -11.75 15.81 4.30
C ARG A 16 -11.16 17.21 4.18
N GLU A 17 -11.21 18.00 5.25
CA GLU A 17 -10.62 19.35 5.32
C GLU A 17 -9.12 19.36 5.04
N ASN A 18 -8.42 18.27 5.36
CA ASN A 18 -6.97 18.16 5.20
C ASN A 18 -6.56 17.49 3.88
N LEU A 19 -7.51 16.85 3.20
CA LEU A 19 -7.27 16.18 1.91
C LEU A 19 -6.79 17.18 0.84
N GLY A 20 -7.36 18.39 0.83
CA GLY A 20 -6.99 19.44 -0.12
C GLY A 20 -5.50 19.81 -0.05
N SER A 21 -4.91 19.84 1.13
CA SER A 21 -3.50 20.15 1.31
C SER A 21 -2.57 19.05 0.76
N LEU A 22 -2.98 17.80 0.85
CA LEU A 22 -2.26 16.67 0.27
C LEU A 22 -2.32 16.69 -1.26
N ILE A 23 -3.49 17.01 -1.83
CA ILE A 23 -3.71 17.11 -3.28
C ILE A 23 -2.96 18.31 -3.89
N ALA A 24 -2.93 19.43 -3.18
CA ALA A 24 -2.35 20.70 -3.68
C ALA A 24 -0.82 20.60 -3.90
N LYS A 25 -0.14 19.66 -3.24
CA LYS A 25 1.31 19.48 -3.39
C LYS A 25 1.74 19.03 -4.80
N LYS A 26 0.82 18.80 -5.75
CA LYS A 26 1.07 18.42 -7.16
C LYS A 26 2.06 17.25 -7.36
N LYS A 27 2.30 16.47 -6.33
CA LYS A 27 3.18 15.30 -6.40
C LYS A 27 2.39 14.09 -6.84
N LYS A 28 3.05 13.13 -7.48
CA LYS A 28 2.45 11.84 -7.85
C LYS A 28 1.89 11.09 -6.64
N TYR A 29 2.52 11.27 -5.50
CA TYR A 29 2.10 10.76 -4.21
C TYR A 29 2.51 11.76 -3.13
N SER A 30 1.82 11.71 -2.01
CA SER A 30 2.19 12.40 -0.77
C SER A 30 2.21 11.38 0.34
N THR A 31 3.22 11.46 1.18
CA THR A 31 3.33 10.63 2.39
C THR A 31 3.29 11.52 3.61
N VAL A 32 2.69 11.01 4.66
CA VAL A 32 2.59 11.67 5.96
C VAL A 32 3.06 10.66 7.00
N GLU A 33 4.14 10.98 7.68
CA GLU A 33 4.67 10.17 8.80
C GLU A 33 4.44 10.84 10.16
N GLU A 34 4.46 12.17 10.17
CA GLU A 34 4.23 12.98 11.35
C GLU A 34 2.79 13.51 11.33
N ASP A 35 2.21 13.68 12.52
CA ASP A 35 0.85 14.22 12.70
C ASP A 35 -0.25 13.44 11.97
N LEU A 36 -0.17 12.10 11.97
CA LEU A 36 -1.22 11.24 11.41
C LEU A 36 -2.60 11.61 11.96
N GLU A 37 -2.67 12.07 13.20
CA GLU A 37 -3.89 12.59 13.85
C GLU A 37 -4.48 13.80 13.12
N THR A 38 -3.67 14.55 12.40
CA THR A 38 -4.13 15.66 11.56
C THR A 38 -4.88 15.16 10.33
N TYR A 39 -4.51 14.02 9.80
CA TYR A 39 -5.03 13.50 8.53
C TYR A 39 -6.03 12.36 8.70
N LEU A 40 -5.79 11.45 9.63
CA LEU A 40 -6.68 10.33 9.90
C LEU A 40 -7.84 10.75 10.82
N THR A 41 -9.00 10.16 10.61
CA THR A 41 -10.14 10.34 11.51
C THR A 41 -9.84 9.70 12.87
N SER A 42 -10.42 10.26 13.94
CA SER A 42 -10.29 9.66 15.29
C SER A 42 -10.82 8.24 15.34
N GLU A 43 -11.89 7.96 14.61
CA GLU A 43 -12.49 6.63 14.51
C GLU A 43 -11.49 5.59 14.00
N ILE A 44 -10.76 5.88 12.92
CA ILE A 44 -9.70 5.00 12.39
C ILE A 44 -8.57 4.81 13.39
N LEU A 45 -8.13 5.90 14.03
CA LEU A 45 -7.06 5.83 15.01
C LEU A 45 -7.45 4.99 16.23
N ASP A 46 -8.68 5.14 16.72
CA ASP A 46 -9.22 4.37 17.83
C ASP A 46 -9.35 2.88 17.50
N ILE A 47 -9.78 2.55 16.27
CA ILE A 47 -9.82 1.16 15.80
C ILE A 47 -8.41 0.56 15.81
N PHE A 48 -7.40 1.22 15.22
CA PHE A 48 -6.04 0.70 15.23
C PHE A 48 -5.48 0.58 16.65
N LYS A 49 -5.76 1.53 17.52
CA LYS A 49 -5.37 1.48 18.91
C LYS A 49 -6.00 0.28 19.64
N SER A 50 -7.26 -0.05 19.34
CA SER A 50 -7.97 -1.19 19.94
C SER A 50 -7.32 -2.55 19.64
N ILE A 51 -6.61 -2.64 18.51
CA ILE A 51 -5.85 -3.84 18.11
C ILE A 51 -4.33 -3.65 18.29
N ASN A 52 -3.91 -2.69 19.12
CA ASN A 52 -2.52 -2.36 19.44
C ASN A 52 -1.65 -2.04 18.20
N LEU A 53 -2.23 -1.47 17.16
CA LEU A 53 -1.51 -1.01 15.99
C LEU A 53 -1.37 0.51 15.99
N ARG A 54 -0.20 0.96 15.53
CA ARG A 54 0.04 2.35 15.21
C ARG A 54 0.37 2.47 13.72
N PRO A 55 -0.42 3.22 12.94
CA PRO A 55 -0.10 3.46 11.55
C PRO A 55 1.22 4.20 11.46
N ARG A 56 2.10 3.75 10.57
CA ARG A 56 3.42 4.35 10.39
C ARG A 56 3.37 5.53 9.43
N PHE A 57 2.60 5.40 8.36
CA PHE A 57 2.43 6.46 7.36
C PHE A 57 1.17 6.22 6.53
N VAL A 58 0.72 7.31 5.91
CA VAL A 58 -0.34 7.32 4.93
C VAL A 58 0.26 7.75 3.61
N VAL A 59 0.11 6.93 2.59
CA VAL A 59 0.52 7.27 1.23
C VAL A 59 -0.72 7.65 0.44
N TYR A 60 -0.65 8.80 -0.19
CA TYR A 60 -1.71 9.27 -1.06
C TYR A 60 -1.24 9.25 -2.51
N PHE A 61 -2.00 8.60 -3.36
CA PHE A 61 -1.73 8.55 -4.80
C PHE A 61 -2.74 9.44 -5.52
N GLY A 62 -2.25 10.51 -6.10
CA GLY A 62 -3.08 11.54 -6.72
C GLY A 62 -3.06 11.49 -8.25
N ARG A 63 -3.60 12.56 -8.80
CA ARG A 63 -3.92 12.79 -10.21
C ARG A 63 -2.87 12.41 -11.27
N LEU A 64 -1.59 12.59 -10.96
CA LEU A 64 -0.51 12.40 -11.94
C LEU A 64 -0.18 10.92 -12.17
N TYR A 65 -0.66 10.05 -11.30
CA TYR A 65 -0.37 8.62 -11.37
C TYR A 65 -1.24 7.90 -12.41
N ALA A 66 -2.44 8.42 -12.68
CA ALA A 66 -3.40 7.82 -13.62
C ALA A 66 -2.93 7.82 -15.09
N LYS A 67 -1.96 8.67 -15.44
CA LYS A 67 -1.44 8.76 -16.82
C LYS A 67 -0.30 7.81 -17.14
N GLN A 68 0.25 7.12 -16.13
CA GLN A 68 1.35 6.19 -16.34
C GLN A 68 0.81 4.76 -16.27
N ASN A 69 0.49 4.18 -17.42
CA ASN A 69 0.16 2.76 -17.59
C ASN A 69 1.35 1.80 -17.25
N GLU A 70 2.38 2.32 -16.59
CA GLU A 70 3.64 1.65 -16.34
C GLU A 70 3.96 1.58 -14.85
N ILE A 71 2.96 1.20 -14.03
CA ILE A 71 3.34 0.76 -12.69
C ILE A 71 3.97 -0.60 -12.83
N GLN A 72 5.24 -0.60 -12.59
CA GLN A 72 6.05 -1.80 -12.65
C GLN A 72 5.68 -2.74 -11.51
N VAL A 73 5.87 -4.03 -11.73
CA VAL A 73 5.80 -5.02 -10.68
C VAL A 73 6.85 -4.69 -9.63
N HIS A 74 6.45 -4.63 -8.36
CA HIS A 74 7.32 -4.27 -7.24
C HIS A 74 6.91 -5.02 -5.97
N ARG A 75 7.77 -4.99 -4.97
CA ARG A 75 7.47 -5.34 -3.58
C ARG A 75 7.56 -4.08 -2.72
N ASP A 76 6.76 -4.01 -1.68
CA ASP A 76 6.97 -2.99 -0.67
C ASP A 76 8.12 -3.42 0.24
N ILE A 77 9.16 -2.59 0.30
CA ILE A 77 10.34 -2.82 1.13
C ILE A 77 10.69 -1.56 1.92
N THR A 78 11.36 -1.74 3.03
CA THR A 78 11.92 -0.65 3.85
C THR A 78 13.35 -0.98 4.25
N TYR A 79 14.18 0.04 4.42
CA TYR A 79 15.52 -0.11 4.93
C TYR A 79 15.51 0.13 6.44
N LEU A 80 15.81 -0.92 7.20
CA LEU A 80 15.80 -0.89 8.67
C LEU A 80 16.94 -1.74 9.21
N ASP A 81 17.67 -1.24 10.22
CA ASP A 81 18.81 -1.93 10.85
C ASP A 81 19.88 -2.35 9.82
N ASN A 82 20.20 -1.46 8.89
CA ASN A 82 21.15 -1.69 7.79
C ASN A 82 20.80 -2.88 6.87
N GLN A 83 19.53 -3.23 6.78
CA GLN A 83 19.03 -4.29 5.93
C GLN A 83 17.73 -3.91 5.23
N TRP A 84 17.56 -4.39 4.01
CA TRP A 84 16.26 -4.36 3.34
C TRP A 84 15.33 -5.38 3.96
N LYS A 85 14.12 -4.94 4.34
CA LYS A 85 13.06 -5.79 4.89
C LYS A 85 11.79 -5.60 4.10
N SER A 86 11.11 -6.68 3.77
CA SER A 86 9.80 -6.61 3.12
C SER A 86 8.75 -6.08 4.09
N ILE A 87 7.85 -5.24 3.58
CA ILE A 87 6.65 -4.80 4.30
C ILE A 87 5.57 -5.83 4.02
N PRO A 88 5.06 -6.54 5.04
CA PRO A 88 4.18 -7.69 4.80
C PRO A 88 2.80 -7.31 4.29
N CYS A 89 2.29 -6.16 4.68
CA CYS A 89 0.95 -5.72 4.31
C CYS A 89 0.77 -4.20 4.30
N GLY A 90 -0.33 -3.79 3.68
CA GLY A 90 -0.86 -2.44 3.79
C GLY A 90 -2.38 -2.46 3.71
N ILE A 91 -3.00 -1.39 4.18
CA ILE A 91 -4.44 -1.17 4.01
C ILE A 91 -4.63 -0.08 2.97
N ASN A 92 -5.39 -0.39 1.93
CA ASN A 92 -5.68 0.56 0.87
C ASN A 92 -7.17 0.85 0.77
N TRP A 93 -7.49 2.15 0.58
CA TRP A 93 -8.82 2.64 0.20
C TRP A 93 -8.73 3.28 -1.18
N GLU A 94 -9.52 2.81 -2.12
CA GLU A 94 -9.74 3.49 -3.39
C GLU A 94 -10.88 4.49 -3.22
N LEU A 95 -10.60 5.78 -3.41
CA LEU A 95 -11.59 6.86 -3.24
C LEU A 95 -12.18 7.33 -4.58
N THR A 96 -11.72 6.77 -5.67
CA THR A 96 -12.23 7.09 -7.00
C THR A 96 -12.96 5.90 -7.59
N PRO A 97 -14.12 6.13 -8.23
CA PRO A 97 -14.79 5.08 -8.97
C PRO A 97 -13.84 4.61 -10.06
N GLY A 98 -13.59 3.32 -10.11
CA GLY A 98 -12.68 2.94 -11.13
C GLY A 98 -12.45 1.49 -11.39
N ASP A 99 -11.72 1.32 -12.43
CA ASP A 99 -11.24 0.09 -12.99
C ASP A 99 -9.83 -0.22 -12.48
N THR A 100 -9.60 -0.03 -11.17
CA THR A 100 -8.33 -0.38 -10.54
C THR A 100 -8.22 -1.89 -10.39
N LEU A 101 -7.23 -2.47 -11.05
CA LEU A 101 -6.88 -3.88 -10.93
C LEU A 101 -5.57 -4.02 -10.15
N PHE A 102 -5.63 -4.74 -9.04
CA PHE A 102 -4.46 -5.15 -8.28
C PHE A 102 -4.10 -6.59 -8.67
N GLU A 103 -2.82 -6.86 -8.94
CA GLU A 103 -2.34 -8.16 -9.41
C GLU A 103 -1.11 -8.59 -8.63
N TRP A 104 -1.03 -9.90 -8.31
CA TRP A 104 0.11 -10.51 -7.63
C TRP A 104 0.78 -11.55 -8.52
N TYR A 105 2.08 -11.71 -8.31
CA TYR A 105 2.91 -12.55 -9.16
C TYR A 105 3.75 -13.51 -8.34
N ASP A 106 3.97 -14.71 -8.92
CA ASP A 106 4.83 -15.74 -8.34
C ASP A 106 6.30 -15.28 -8.32
N THR A 107 6.95 -15.57 -7.20
CA THR A 107 8.36 -15.26 -6.97
C THR A 107 9.31 -16.40 -7.32
N SER A 108 8.79 -17.57 -7.68
CA SER A 108 9.59 -18.81 -7.85
C SER A 108 10.68 -18.70 -8.93
N LYS A 109 10.58 -17.71 -9.82
CA LYS A 109 11.57 -17.46 -10.87
C LYS A 109 12.50 -16.29 -10.58
N GLU A 110 12.33 -15.62 -9.46
CA GLU A 110 13.26 -14.58 -9.04
C GLU A 110 14.45 -15.18 -8.31
N ASN A 111 15.65 -14.79 -8.73
CA ASN A 111 16.78 -14.79 -7.82
C ASN A 111 16.40 -13.86 -6.66
N GLU A 112 16.38 -14.36 -5.43
CA GLU A 112 15.92 -13.69 -4.20
C GLU A 112 16.74 -12.45 -3.81
N HIS A 113 17.44 -11.85 -4.73
CA HIS A 113 18.20 -10.65 -4.46
C HIS A 113 17.25 -9.48 -4.33
N LEU A 114 17.04 -9.06 -3.09
CA LEU A 114 16.54 -7.72 -2.80
C LEU A 114 17.43 -6.72 -3.57
N PRO A 115 16.84 -5.64 -4.10
CA PRO A 115 17.63 -4.68 -4.87
C PRO A 115 18.79 -4.18 -4.02
N ASP A 116 19.94 -3.99 -4.67
CA ASP A 116 21.04 -3.28 -4.07
C ASP A 116 20.54 -1.91 -3.56
N PRO A 117 20.88 -1.51 -2.33
CA PRO A 117 20.54 -0.19 -1.80
C PRO A 117 20.86 0.96 -2.75
N GLU A 118 21.92 0.83 -3.54
CA GLU A 118 22.32 1.85 -4.52
C GLU A 118 21.37 1.93 -5.73
N HIS A 119 20.61 0.89 -6.01
CA HIS A 119 19.66 0.83 -7.14
C HIS A 119 18.19 0.90 -6.73
N ALA A 120 17.89 0.85 -5.45
CA ALA A 120 16.57 1.15 -4.95
C ALA A 120 16.32 2.66 -5.10
N LEU A 121 15.28 3.05 -5.83
CA LEU A 121 14.87 4.46 -5.89
C LEU A 121 14.48 4.89 -4.48
N PRO A 122 15.28 5.71 -3.79
CA PRO A 122 14.99 6.09 -2.43
C PRO A 122 13.79 7.04 -2.45
N LEU A 123 12.69 6.57 -1.94
CA LEU A 123 11.72 7.45 -1.31
C LEU A 123 12.23 7.67 0.11
N GLU A 124 13.00 8.72 0.30
CA GLU A 124 13.37 9.15 1.63
C GLU A 124 12.14 9.67 2.36
N LEU A 125 11.74 8.94 3.36
CA LEU A 125 10.73 9.33 4.31
C LEU A 125 11.35 9.18 5.70
N ASN A 126 11.75 10.30 6.29
CA ASN A 126 12.24 10.40 7.69
C ASN A 126 13.21 9.28 8.08
N GLY A 127 14.19 8.97 7.23
CA GLY A 127 15.18 7.92 7.46
C GLY A 127 14.72 6.48 7.15
N ALA A 128 13.50 6.29 6.66
CA ALA A 128 13.08 5.03 6.07
C ALA A 128 13.18 5.13 4.54
N HIS A 129 13.96 4.26 3.94
CA HIS A 129 14.08 4.17 2.49
C HIS A 129 13.03 3.20 1.95
N TYR A 130 12.22 3.68 1.00
CA TYR A 130 11.34 2.84 0.20
C TYR A 130 12.03 2.50 -1.10
N GLY A 131 12.26 1.22 -1.33
CA GLY A 131 12.72 0.76 -2.62
C GLY A 131 11.56 0.14 -3.40
N HIS A 132 11.38 0.60 -4.64
CA HIS A 132 10.65 -0.15 -5.65
C HIS A 132 11.70 -0.85 -6.52
N ARG A 133 11.51 -2.14 -6.75
CA ARG A 133 12.32 -2.81 -7.76
C ARG A 133 11.85 -2.32 -9.12
N ALA A 134 12.60 -1.41 -9.72
CA ALA A 134 12.31 -0.88 -11.05
C ALA A 134 12.57 -1.98 -12.10
N ASN A 135 11.72 -2.02 -13.13
CA ASN A 135 11.94 -2.78 -14.37
C ASN A 135 11.98 -4.30 -14.26
N MET A 136 11.07 -4.90 -13.50
CA MET A 136 10.84 -6.33 -13.63
C MET A 136 10.07 -6.59 -14.93
N ASP A 137 10.64 -7.41 -15.80
CA ASP A 137 9.91 -7.87 -17.00
C ASP A 137 8.76 -8.76 -16.57
N ILE A 138 7.55 -8.25 -16.72
CA ILE A 138 6.34 -8.96 -16.31
C ILE A 138 6.18 -10.31 -17.00
N SER A 139 6.76 -10.47 -18.19
CA SER A 139 6.69 -11.73 -18.94
C SER A 139 7.40 -12.89 -18.22
N ALA A 140 8.31 -12.56 -17.28
CA ALA A 140 9.01 -13.55 -16.46
C ALA A 140 8.18 -14.07 -15.28
N PHE A 141 7.04 -13.45 -14.98
CA PHE A 141 6.22 -13.78 -13.80
C PHE A 141 4.91 -14.45 -14.17
N THR A 142 4.46 -15.35 -13.30
CA THR A 142 3.13 -15.94 -13.38
C THR A 142 2.18 -15.16 -12.47
N ASN A 143 1.07 -14.66 -13.01
CA ASN A 143 0.02 -14.06 -12.18
C ASN A 143 -0.61 -15.16 -11.31
N ILE A 144 -0.61 -14.93 -9.98
CA ILE A 144 -1.16 -15.86 -8.98
C ILE A 144 -2.46 -15.35 -8.34
N GLY A 145 -2.88 -14.15 -8.68
CA GLY A 145 -4.14 -13.60 -8.20
C GLY A 145 -4.35 -12.16 -8.63
N SER A 146 -5.62 -11.78 -8.70
CA SER A 146 -6.00 -10.42 -9.03
C SER A 146 -7.27 -10.00 -8.27
N LEU A 147 -7.40 -8.69 -8.06
CA LEU A 147 -8.56 -8.06 -7.44
C LEU A 147 -8.96 -6.81 -8.20
N ASN A 148 -10.22 -6.73 -8.63
CA ASN A 148 -10.82 -5.46 -9.00
C ASN A 148 -11.20 -4.71 -7.70
N VAL A 149 -10.47 -3.65 -7.41
CA VAL A 149 -10.66 -2.85 -6.19
C VAL A 149 -11.95 -2.06 -6.30
N LYS A 150 -12.77 -2.12 -5.26
CA LYS A 150 -14.02 -1.36 -5.19
C LYS A 150 -13.79 -0.04 -4.49
N GLU A 151 -14.43 1.01 -5.01
CA GLU A 151 -14.47 2.33 -4.37
C GLU A 151 -14.99 2.23 -2.94
N ASN A 152 -14.36 2.99 -2.04
CA ASN A 152 -14.69 3.11 -0.62
C ASN A 152 -14.69 1.78 0.18
N GLN A 153 -14.16 0.71 -0.40
CA GLN A 153 -13.96 -0.55 0.31
C GLN A 153 -12.50 -0.65 0.74
N PRO A 154 -12.20 -0.66 2.04
CA PRO A 154 -10.85 -0.92 2.52
C PRO A 154 -10.47 -2.38 2.37
N TYR A 155 -9.24 -2.60 1.93
CA TYR A 155 -8.66 -3.93 1.79
C TYR A 155 -7.33 -4.01 2.51
N LEU A 156 -7.10 -5.11 3.23
CA LEU A 156 -5.79 -5.53 3.66
C LEU A 156 -5.13 -6.26 2.48
N PHE A 157 -3.99 -5.77 2.04
CA PHE A 157 -3.24 -6.33 0.91
C PHE A 157 -1.93 -6.94 1.39
N ARG A 158 -1.58 -8.07 0.82
CA ARG A 158 -0.23 -8.62 0.92
C ARG A 158 0.72 -7.84 0.02
N THR A 159 1.81 -7.32 0.57
CA THR A 159 2.76 -6.45 -0.15
C THR A 159 4.21 -6.94 -0.15
N ASP A 160 4.50 -8.02 0.59
CA ASP A 160 5.82 -8.66 0.64
C ASP A 160 6.15 -9.51 -0.59
N ILE A 161 5.19 -9.77 -1.45
CA ILE A 161 5.37 -10.47 -2.72
C ILE A 161 5.20 -9.52 -3.90
N PRO A 162 5.74 -9.84 -5.10
CA PRO A 162 5.61 -9.01 -6.27
C PRO A 162 4.16 -8.70 -6.62
N HIS A 163 3.87 -7.43 -6.80
CA HIS A 163 2.53 -6.97 -7.17
C HIS A 163 2.60 -5.71 -8.03
N ARG A 164 1.51 -5.42 -8.71
CA ARG A 164 1.29 -4.16 -9.41
C ARG A 164 -0.15 -3.71 -9.33
N VAL A 165 -0.34 -2.44 -9.64
CA VAL A 165 -1.67 -1.84 -9.79
C VAL A 165 -1.80 -1.32 -11.20
N THR A 166 -2.83 -1.74 -11.92
CA THR A 166 -3.13 -1.27 -13.27
C THR A 166 -4.49 -0.57 -13.32
N TYR A 167 -4.65 0.31 -14.30
CA TYR A 167 -5.89 1.06 -14.53
C TYR A 167 -6.41 0.72 -15.91
N LYS A 168 -7.68 0.38 -16.00
CA LYS A 168 -8.31 0.02 -17.28
C LYS A 168 -8.67 1.22 -18.12
N THR A 169 -8.84 2.39 -17.51
CA THR A 169 -9.21 3.62 -18.23
C THR A 169 -8.23 4.75 -17.97
N SER A 170 -7.83 5.45 -19.04
CA SER A 170 -6.94 6.60 -18.98
C SER A 170 -7.64 7.90 -18.56
N SER A 171 -8.95 7.87 -18.35
CA SER A 171 -9.77 9.08 -18.22
C SER A 171 -9.95 9.57 -16.78
N HIS A 172 -9.55 8.81 -15.78
CA HIS A 172 -9.85 9.12 -14.38
C HIS A 172 -8.58 9.34 -13.56
N ASN A 173 -8.66 10.33 -12.66
CA ASN A 173 -7.64 10.55 -11.67
C ASN A 173 -7.83 9.51 -10.57
N ARG A 174 -6.83 8.71 -10.30
CA ARG A 174 -6.87 7.78 -9.18
C ARG A 174 -6.52 8.48 -7.88
N VAL A 175 -7.33 8.24 -6.88
CA VAL A 175 -7.08 8.64 -5.50
C VAL A 175 -7.15 7.40 -4.63
N CYS A 176 -6.03 7.01 -4.07
CA CYS A 176 -5.94 5.87 -3.17
C CYS A 176 -5.20 6.28 -1.90
N ILE A 177 -5.73 5.90 -0.77
CA ILE A 177 -5.07 6.04 0.52
C ILE A 177 -4.47 4.70 0.88
N SER A 178 -3.23 4.73 1.33
CA SER A 178 -2.52 3.54 1.73
C SER A 178 -1.90 3.74 3.11
N ILE A 179 -2.34 2.95 4.08
CA ILE A 179 -1.78 2.95 5.43
C ILE A 179 -0.80 1.79 5.55
N ARG A 180 0.35 2.06 6.12
CA ARG A 180 1.40 1.09 6.43
C ARG A 180 1.63 1.05 7.94
N PHE A 181 2.23 -0.04 8.40
CA PHE A 181 2.46 -0.29 9.82
C PHE A 181 3.95 -0.50 10.08
N ASN A 182 4.34 -0.37 11.34
CA ASN A 182 5.70 -0.67 11.76
C ASN A 182 5.96 -2.18 11.64
N LEU A 183 7.14 -2.58 11.18
CA LEU A 183 7.54 -3.99 11.12
C LEU A 183 7.61 -4.67 12.49
N ASN A 184 7.77 -3.90 13.57
CA ASN A 184 7.70 -4.44 14.92
C ASN A 184 6.27 -4.83 15.29
N ASP A 185 5.27 -4.13 14.73
CA ASP A 185 3.85 -4.36 15.01
C ASP A 185 3.27 -5.44 14.09
N VAL A 186 3.74 -5.50 12.83
CA VAL A 186 3.29 -6.48 11.84
C VAL A 186 4.50 -7.11 11.16
N LYS A 187 4.87 -8.33 11.56
CA LYS A 187 6.14 -8.97 11.19
C LYS A 187 6.07 -9.81 9.92
N SER A 188 4.92 -10.35 9.59
CA SER A 188 4.67 -11.22 8.42
C SER A 188 3.22 -11.10 7.96
N TRP A 189 2.90 -11.67 6.80
CA TRP A 189 1.52 -11.75 6.33
C TRP A 189 0.64 -12.57 7.28
N GLU A 190 1.13 -13.69 7.78
CA GLU A 190 0.41 -14.54 8.75
C GLU A 190 0.12 -13.76 10.03
N HIS A 191 1.10 -13.03 10.55
CA HIS A 191 0.90 -12.17 11.72
C HIS A 191 -0.08 -11.02 11.42
N ALA A 192 -0.08 -10.46 10.19
CA ALA A 192 -1.09 -9.49 9.79
C ALA A 192 -2.51 -10.07 9.89
N LEU A 193 -2.72 -11.32 9.43
CA LEU A 193 -4.03 -11.96 9.52
C LEU A 193 -4.51 -12.16 10.96
N GLU A 194 -3.60 -12.50 11.88
CA GLU A 194 -3.91 -12.61 13.32
C GLU A 194 -4.30 -11.25 13.90
N VAL A 195 -3.51 -10.21 13.63
CA VAL A 195 -3.74 -8.86 14.16
C VAL A 195 -5.05 -8.26 13.64
N PHE A 196 -5.36 -8.47 12.35
CA PHE A 196 -6.56 -7.92 11.71
C PHE A 196 -7.79 -8.85 11.74
N ASP A 197 -7.72 -10.03 12.40
CA ASP A 197 -8.80 -11.03 12.35
C ASP A 197 -10.18 -10.48 12.68
N SER A 198 -10.26 -9.61 13.71
CA SER A 198 -11.53 -8.99 14.13
C SER A 198 -12.09 -7.97 13.13
N LEU A 199 -11.26 -7.48 12.22
CA LEU A 199 -11.64 -6.51 11.19
C LEU A 199 -11.86 -7.16 9.82
N ILE A 200 -11.42 -8.40 9.61
CA ILE A 200 -11.61 -9.12 8.36
C ILE A 200 -13.08 -9.49 8.18
N ILE A 201 -13.66 -9.09 7.06
CA ILE A 201 -14.99 -9.54 6.66
C ILE A 201 -14.88 -10.99 6.22
N LYS A 202 -15.48 -11.89 6.98
CA LYS A 202 -15.57 -13.32 6.67
C LYS A 202 -16.80 -13.53 5.79
N ASP A 203 -16.58 -13.81 4.50
CA ASP A 203 -17.66 -14.14 3.54
C ASP A 203 -18.26 -15.52 3.85
#